data_b14a0d15466949325c49151c66a1e970
#
_entry.id   b14a0d15466949325c49151c66a1e970
#
_cell.length_a   1.000
_cell.length_b   1.000
_cell.length_c   1.000
_cell.angle_alpha   90.00
_cell.angle_beta   90.00
_cell.angle_gamma   90.00
#
_symmetry.space_group_name_H-M   'P 1'
#
loop_
_entity.id
_entity.type
_entity.pdbx_description
1 polymer ?
#
loop_
_entity_poly.entity_id
_entity_poly.type
_entity_poly.pdbx_seq_one_letter_code
_entity_poly.pdbx_strand_id
1 'polypeptide(L)'
;LMERYDFMIEIFNKKINSTEYILNDFIYCSPDKDYDQFCKNNKSNEKRRSLGLFYTNLMLEKIVDSDKIFEMIQDVQKDLFIKIKQDDSSNIVDEMSELLYIMITNGVSILKTNKIIWSDINERVLTISKMKHKSEPSISNKTIFKHMDILLFIDKLQ
;
A
#
# COMPACT_ATOMS: atom_id res chain seq x y z
N LEU A 1 -17.80 -21.62 20.47
CA LEU A 1 -16.63 -20.74 20.32
C LEU A 1 -16.06 -20.77 18.90
N MET A 2 -15.94 -21.95 18.29
CA MET A 2 -15.49 -22.13 16.89
C MET A 2 -16.43 -21.47 15.89
N GLU A 3 -17.75 -21.64 16.02
CA GLU A 3 -18.75 -21.03 15.14
C GLU A 3 -18.68 -19.49 15.13
N ARG A 4 -18.41 -18.86 16.28
CA ARG A 4 -18.23 -17.39 16.38
C ARG A 4 -16.94 -16.95 15.72
N TYR A 5 -15.89 -17.73 15.80
CA TYR A 5 -14.61 -17.44 15.18
C TYR A 5 -14.74 -17.51 13.65
N ASP A 6 -15.34 -18.58 13.14
CA ASP A 6 -15.58 -18.75 11.70
C ASP A 6 -16.46 -17.63 11.14
N PHE A 7 -17.50 -17.24 11.87
CA PHE A 7 -18.37 -16.12 11.51
C PHE A 7 -17.61 -14.78 11.44
N MET A 8 -16.71 -14.52 12.39
CA MET A 8 -15.89 -13.32 12.39
C MET A 8 -14.91 -13.30 11.22
N ILE A 9 -14.28 -14.45 10.91
CA ILE A 9 -13.40 -14.57 9.74
C ILE A 9 -14.18 -14.29 8.44
N GLU A 10 -15.39 -14.82 8.33
CA GLU A 10 -16.26 -14.58 7.17
C GLU A 10 -16.58 -13.09 7.02
N ILE A 11 -16.92 -12.41 8.14
CA ILE A 11 -17.16 -10.96 8.15
C ILE A 11 -15.91 -10.20 7.70
N PHE A 12 -14.73 -10.53 8.22
CA PHE A 12 -13.48 -9.86 7.84
C PHE A 12 -13.15 -10.09 6.36
N ASN A 13 -13.26 -11.31 5.87
CA ASN A 13 -13.04 -11.63 4.47
C ASN A 13 -14.00 -10.88 3.54
N LYS A 14 -15.27 -10.80 3.93
CA LYS A 14 -16.28 -10.03 3.21
C LYS A 14 -15.97 -8.53 3.23
N LYS A 15 -15.51 -8.03 4.37
CA LYS A 15 -15.10 -6.62 4.53
C LYS A 15 -13.87 -6.30 3.67
N ILE A 16 -12.89 -7.19 3.63
CA ILE A 16 -11.70 -7.03 2.79
C ILE A 16 -12.09 -6.98 1.32
N ASN A 17 -12.91 -7.91 0.87
CA ASN A 17 -13.39 -7.94 -0.51
C ASN A 17 -14.19 -6.68 -0.88
N SER A 18 -14.92 -6.08 0.07
CA SER A 18 -15.64 -4.82 -0.13
C SER A 18 -14.79 -3.57 0.05
N THR A 19 -13.58 -3.70 0.57
CA THR A 19 -12.68 -2.57 0.87
C THR A 19 -11.64 -2.36 -0.23
N GLU A 20 -11.62 -3.23 -1.23
CA GLU A 20 -10.71 -3.15 -2.37
C GLU A 20 -10.73 -1.75 -3.01
N TYR A 21 -11.90 -1.16 -3.17
CA TYR A 21 -12.04 0.20 -3.69
C TYR A 21 -11.47 1.28 -2.76
N ILE A 22 -11.49 1.09 -1.44
CA ILE A 22 -10.97 2.07 -0.47
C ILE A 22 -9.45 2.15 -0.54
N LEU A 23 -8.79 1.01 -0.75
CA LEU A 23 -7.33 0.97 -0.92
C LEU A 23 -6.89 1.55 -2.26
N ASN A 24 -7.76 1.54 -3.26
CA ASN A 24 -7.46 1.98 -4.62
C ASN A 24 -8.04 3.35 -4.95
N ASP A 25 -8.89 3.92 -4.10
CA ASP A 25 -9.52 5.23 -4.32
C ASP A 25 -8.63 6.37 -3.79
N PHE A 26 -7.56 6.63 -4.53
CA PHE A 26 -6.64 7.72 -4.22
C PHE A 26 -7.07 8.99 -4.95
N ILE A 27 -7.52 9.98 -4.18
CA ILE A 27 -7.96 11.27 -4.71
C ILE A 27 -7.13 12.38 -4.06
N TYR A 28 -6.73 13.34 -4.87
CA TYR A 28 -6.04 14.54 -4.39
C TYR A 28 -6.77 15.79 -4.85
N CYS A 29 -6.85 16.77 -3.94
CA CYS A 29 -7.31 18.12 -4.22
C CYS A 29 -6.38 19.11 -3.53
N SER A 30 -5.95 20.14 -4.26
CA SER A 30 -5.13 21.20 -3.69
C SER A 30 -5.89 22.00 -2.64
N PRO A 31 -5.27 22.38 -1.51
CA PRO A 31 -5.91 23.20 -0.48
C PRO A 31 -6.32 24.59 -1.02
N ASP A 32 -5.65 25.07 -2.05
CA ASP A 32 -5.96 26.37 -2.69
C ASP A 32 -7.23 26.31 -3.55
N LYS A 33 -7.58 25.11 -4.06
CA LYS A 33 -8.78 24.91 -4.86
C LYS A 33 -10.02 24.68 -3.99
N ASP A 34 -9.91 23.80 -3.02
CA ASP A 34 -11.00 23.44 -2.11
C ASP A 34 -10.39 22.88 -0.81
N TYR A 35 -10.31 23.74 0.20
CA TYR A 35 -9.72 23.38 1.48
C TYR A 35 -10.52 22.28 2.21
N ASP A 36 -11.85 22.31 2.14
CA ASP A 36 -12.69 21.30 2.79
C ASP A 36 -12.50 19.93 2.13
N GLN A 37 -12.41 19.89 0.81
CA GLN A 37 -12.14 18.64 0.09
C GLN A 37 -10.73 18.12 0.37
N PHE A 38 -9.74 19.01 0.45
CA PHE A 38 -8.37 18.66 0.86
C PHE A 38 -8.35 18.00 2.24
N CYS A 39 -9.06 18.55 3.21
CA CYS A 39 -9.17 17.98 4.55
C CYS A 39 -9.87 16.60 4.55
N LYS A 40 -10.94 16.45 3.76
CA LYS A 40 -11.63 15.16 3.60
C LYS A 40 -10.72 14.10 2.98
N ASN A 41 -9.95 14.47 1.98
CA ASN A 41 -8.99 13.57 1.33
C ASN A 41 -7.90 13.13 2.31
N ASN A 42 -7.40 14.02 3.15
CA ASN A 42 -6.42 13.67 4.19
C ASN A 42 -6.99 12.68 5.20
N LYS A 43 -8.25 12.84 5.63
CA LYS A 43 -8.92 11.87 6.50
C LYS A 43 -9.08 10.52 5.83
N SER A 44 -9.40 10.50 4.55
CA SER A 44 -9.48 9.27 3.75
C SER A 44 -8.12 8.59 3.63
N ASN A 45 -7.05 9.36 3.48
CA ASN A 45 -5.68 8.85 3.43
C ASN A 45 -5.28 8.22 4.78
N GLU A 46 -5.57 8.88 5.89
CA GLU A 46 -5.31 8.34 7.24
C GLU A 46 -6.08 7.04 7.47
N LYS A 47 -7.35 7.00 7.09
CA LYS A 47 -8.18 5.80 7.18
C LYS A 47 -7.60 4.66 6.34
N ARG A 48 -7.16 4.93 5.12
CA ARG A 48 -6.55 3.94 4.23
C ARG A 48 -5.29 3.35 4.84
N ARG A 49 -4.40 4.19 5.37
CA ARG A 49 -3.18 3.74 6.05
C ARG A 49 -3.49 2.86 7.27
N SER A 50 -4.46 3.27 8.07
CA SER A 50 -4.91 2.50 9.25
C SER A 50 -5.51 1.15 8.83
N LEU A 51 -6.31 1.10 7.77
CA LEU A 51 -6.87 -0.15 7.25
C LEU A 51 -5.79 -1.06 6.68
N GLY A 52 -4.82 -0.51 5.94
CA GLY A 52 -3.68 -1.28 5.42
C GLY A 52 -2.89 -1.94 6.55
N LEU A 53 -2.58 -1.20 7.61
CA LEU A 53 -1.93 -1.74 8.79
C LEU A 53 -2.78 -2.80 9.50
N PHE A 54 -4.06 -2.54 9.67
CA PHE A 54 -4.99 -3.46 10.32
C PHE A 54 -5.09 -4.80 9.57
N TYR A 55 -5.26 -4.77 8.26
CA TYR A 55 -5.33 -6.00 7.47
C TYR A 55 -3.99 -6.75 7.45
N THR A 56 -2.89 -6.05 7.42
CA THR A 56 -1.56 -6.67 7.52
C THR A 56 -1.37 -7.36 8.87
N ASN A 57 -1.81 -6.74 9.96
CA ASN A 57 -1.79 -7.35 11.28
C ASN A 57 -2.71 -8.58 11.37
N LEU A 58 -3.89 -8.54 10.74
CA LEU A 58 -4.77 -9.72 10.66
C LEU A 58 -4.11 -10.88 9.91
N MET A 59 -3.33 -10.58 8.88
CA MET A 59 -2.52 -11.59 8.20
C MET A 59 -1.46 -12.19 9.14
N LEU A 60 -0.75 -11.36 9.90
CA LEU A 60 0.25 -11.80 10.87
C LEU A 60 -0.35 -12.73 11.94
N GLU A 61 -1.57 -12.46 12.37
CA GLU A 61 -2.33 -13.26 13.32
C GLU A 61 -3.05 -14.46 12.66
N LYS A 62 -2.85 -14.67 11.36
CA LYS A 62 -3.46 -15.76 10.57
C LYS A 62 -4.99 -15.73 10.53
N ILE A 63 -5.60 -14.56 10.75
CA ILE A 63 -7.05 -14.36 10.66
C ILE A 63 -7.46 -14.16 9.19
N VAL A 64 -6.61 -13.52 8.41
CA VAL A 64 -6.81 -13.26 6.99
C VAL A 64 -5.74 -13.99 6.19
N ASP A 65 -6.13 -14.58 5.06
CA ASP A 65 -5.22 -15.26 4.16
C ASP A 65 -4.16 -14.31 3.61
N SER A 66 -2.90 -14.74 3.65
CA SER A 66 -1.77 -13.97 3.12
C SER A 66 -1.92 -13.65 1.62
N ASP A 67 -2.57 -14.52 0.85
CA ASP A 67 -2.80 -14.29 -0.58
C ASP A 67 -3.61 -13.01 -0.84
N LYS A 68 -4.56 -12.69 0.03
CA LYS A 68 -5.34 -11.45 -0.07
C LYS A 68 -4.48 -10.21 0.15
N ILE A 69 -3.57 -10.26 1.11
CA ILE A 69 -2.67 -9.14 1.39
C ILE A 69 -1.63 -9.00 0.28
N PHE A 70 -1.09 -10.10 -0.24
CA PHE A 70 -0.22 -10.08 -1.42
C PHE A 70 -0.90 -9.37 -2.60
N GLU A 71 -2.14 -9.77 -2.90
CA GLU A 71 -2.93 -9.19 -3.98
C GLU A 71 -3.14 -7.69 -3.80
N MET A 72 -3.49 -7.25 -2.59
CA MET A 72 -3.65 -5.83 -2.26
C MET A 72 -2.36 -5.03 -2.52
N ILE A 73 -1.22 -5.53 -2.04
CA ILE A 73 0.08 -4.87 -2.24
C ILE A 73 0.41 -4.80 -3.73
N GLN A 74 0.27 -5.91 -4.45
CA GLN A 74 0.59 -5.96 -5.87
C GLN A 74 -0.32 -5.04 -6.70
N ASP A 75 -1.60 -4.95 -6.36
CA ASP A 75 -2.55 -4.08 -7.07
C ASP A 75 -2.19 -2.61 -6.87
N VAL A 76 -1.84 -2.21 -5.65
CA VAL A 76 -1.36 -0.84 -5.38
C VAL A 76 -0.06 -0.55 -6.14
N GLN A 77 0.88 -1.51 -6.17
CA GLN A 77 2.13 -1.35 -6.92
C GLN A 77 1.88 -1.20 -8.42
N LYS A 78 1.01 -2.03 -9.00
CA LYS A 78 0.67 -1.96 -10.43
C LYS A 78 0.01 -0.61 -10.76
N ASP A 79 -0.91 -0.14 -9.93
CA ASP A 79 -1.55 1.16 -10.13
C ASP A 79 -0.54 2.31 -9.97
N LEU A 80 0.39 2.20 -9.03
CA LEU A 80 1.47 3.17 -8.86
C LEU A 80 2.29 3.32 -10.15
N PHE A 81 2.67 2.23 -10.80
CA PHE A 81 3.40 2.28 -12.08
C PHE A 81 2.61 2.94 -13.21
N ILE A 82 1.28 2.85 -13.16
CA ILE A 82 0.41 3.57 -14.10
C ILE A 82 0.38 5.06 -13.75
N LYS A 83 0.20 5.41 -12.48
CA LYS A 83 0.06 6.79 -11.99
C LYS A 83 1.33 7.63 -12.17
N ILE A 84 2.53 7.05 -12.02
CA ILE A 84 3.77 7.82 -12.21
C ILE A 84 3.92 8.37 -13.63
N LYS A 85 3.28 7.74 -14.61
CA LYS A 85 3.29 8.16 -16.02
C LYS A 85 2.23 9.20 -16.35
N GLN A 86 1.29 9.45 -15.44
CA GLN A 86 0.24 10.44 -15.60
C GLN A 86 0.69 11.81 -15.08
N ASP A 87 0.18 12.88 -15.69
CA ASP A 87 0.41 14.23 -15.18
C ASP A 87 -0.33 14.45 -13.86
N ASP A 88 0.19 15.36 -13.05
CA ASP A 88 -0.45 15.86 -11.82
C ASP A 88 -0.86 14.78 -10.79
N SER A 89 -0.19 13.63 -10.81
CA SER A 89 -0.50 12.50 -9.92
C SER A 89 0.54 12.27 -8.81
N SER A 90 1.52 13.15 -8.63
CA SER A 90 2.61 12.96 -7.67
C SER A 90 2.13 12.82 -6.21
N ASN A 91 1.10 13.56 -5.81
CA ASN A 91 0.52 13.46 -4.46
C ASN A 91 -0.17 12.10 -4.23
N ILE A 92 -0.82 11.58 -5.27
CA ILE A 92 -1.44 10.25 -5.23
C ILE A 92 -0.36 9.17 -5.12
N VAL A 93 0.70 9.27 -5.90
CA VAL A 93 1.84 8.35 -5.89
C VAL A 93 2.56 8.37 -4.53
N ASP A 94 2.70 9.54 -3.92
CA ASP A 94 3.28 9.68 -2.58
C ASP A 94 2.42 8.93 -1.53
N GLU A 95 1.09 9.06 -1.59
CA GLU A 95 0.19 8.33 -0.67
C GLU A 95 0.20 6.81 -0.92
N MET A 96 0.25 6.37 -2.16
CA MET A 96 0.43 4.96 -2.49
C MET A 96 1.72 4.40 -1.88
N SER A 97 2.78 5.17 -1.94
CA SER A 97 4.08 4.79 -1.39
C SER A 97 4.06 4.70 0.13
N GLU A 98 3.34 5.59 0.82
CA GLU A 98 3.12 5.50 2.27
C GLU A 98 2.37 4.22 2.65
N LEU A 99 1.31 3.89 1.93
CA LEU A 99 0.55 2.66 2.17
C LEU A 99 1.42 1.42 1.94
N LEU A 100 2.18 1.38 0.85
CA LEU A 100 3.09 0.29 0.54
C LEU A 100 4.18 0.12 1.62
N TYR A 101 4.75 1.22 2.10
CA TYR A 101 5.71 1.19 3.19
C TYR A 101 5.10 0.52 4.43
N ILE A 102 3.91 0.93 4.84
CA ILE A 102 3.22 0.37 6.02
C ILE A 102 2.97 -1.13 5.85
N MET A 103 2.38 -1.53 4.74
CA MET A 103 1.98 -2.93 4.51
C MET A 103 3.19 -3.85 4.33
N ILE A 104 4.18 -3.45 3.56
CA ILE A 104 5.36 -4.27 3.28
C ILE A 104 6.23 -4.41 4.52
N THR A 105 6.55 -3.32 5.21
CA THR A 105 7.43 -3.37 6.37
C THR A 105 6.81 -4.11 7.56
N ASN A 106 5.50 -3.96 7.77
CA ASN A 106 4.81 -4.69 8.85
C ASN A 106 4.55 -6.16 8.49
N GLY A 107 4.39 -6.47 7.20
CA GLY A 107 4.04 -7.82 6.74
C GLY A 107 5.22 -8.70 6.33
N VAL A 108 6.45 -8.18 6.35
CA VAL A 108 7.62 -8.84 5.74
C VAL A 108 7.85 -10.27 6.22
N SER A 109 7.61 -10.57 7.49
CA SER A 109 7.83 -11.90 8.06
C SER A 109 7.03 -13.01 7.37
N ILE A 110 5.81 -12.69 6.92
CA ILE A 110 4.96 -13.61 6.17
C ILE A 110 5.12 -13.42 4.67
N LEU A 111 5.23 -12.17 4.19
CA LEU A 111 5.38 -11.88 2.75
C LEU A 111 6.59 -12.60 2.15
N LYS A 112 7.72 -12.63 2.84
CA LYS A 112 8.95 -13.29 2.37
C LYS A 112 8.86 -14.81 2.29
N THR A 113 7.84 -15.44 2.89
CA THR A 113 7.67 -16.91 2.83
C THR A 113 7.24 -17.40 1.44
N ASN A 114 6.57 -16.56 0.66
CA ASN A 114 6.27 -16.84 -0.74
C ASN A 114 7.33 -16.18 -1.63
N LYS A 115 8.34 -16.94 -2.01
CA LYS A 115 9.52 -16.43 -2.72
C LYS A 115 9.20 -15.79 -4.07
N ILE A 116 8.22 -16.31 -4.80
CA ILE A 116 7.84 -15.82 -6.13
C ILE A 116 7.18 -14.45 -6.02
N ILE A 117 6.16 -14.34 -5.15
CA ILE A 117 5.44 -13.09 -4.94
C ILE A 117 6.33 -12.04 -4.29
N TRP A 118 7.14 -12.46 -3.31
CA TRP A 118 8.10 -11.57 -2.65
C TRP A 118 9.12 -10.99 -3.61
N SER A 119 9.63 -11.81 -4.53
CA SER A 119 10.55 -11.35 -5.58
C SER A 119 9.88 -10.30 -6.48
N ASP A 120 8.63 -10.50 -6.86
CA ASP A 120 7.85 -9.56 -7.67
C ASP A 120 7.63 -8.23 -6.94
N ILE A 121 7.26 -8.27 -5.67
CA ILE A 121 7.09 -7.08 -4.83
C ILE A 121 8.42 -6.32 -4.71
N ASN A 122 9.49 -7.02 -4.39
CA ASN A 122 10.83 -6.44 -4.22
C ASN A 122 11.36 -5.81 -5.51
N GLU A 123 11.15 -6.45 -6.63
CA GLU A 123 11.59 -5.93 -7.93
C GLU A 123 10.93 -4.59 -8.23
N ARG A 124 9.63 -4.45 -7.96
CA ARG A 124 8.94 -3.17 -8.12
C ARG A 124 9.44 -2.10 -7.17
N VAL A 125 9.67 -2.44 -5.90
CA VAL A 125 10.25 -1.51 -4.93
C VAL A 125 11.62 -1.04 -5.39
N LEU A 126 12.47 -1.98 -5.82
CA LEU A 126 13.81 -1.68 -6.31
C LEU A 126 13.77 -0.76 -7.55
N THR A 127 12.87 -1.03 -8.47
CA THR A 127 12.71 -0.22 -9.68
C THR A 127 12.41 1.23 -9.36
N ILE A 128 11.44 1.49 -8.47
CA ILE A 128 11.09 2.86 -8.05
C ILE A 128 12.28 3.50 -7.30
N SER A 129 12.95 2.78 -6.42
CA SER A 129 14.07 3.30 -5.63
C SER A 129 15.26 3.77 -6.47
N LYS A 130 15.39 3.26 -7.68
CA LYS A 130 16.47 3.61 -8.63
C LYS A 130 16.07 4.70 -9.62
N MET A 131 14.81 5.14 -9.61
CA MET A 131 14.36 6.21 -10.50
C MET A 131 14.98 7.55 -10.10
N LYS A 132 15.07 8.43 -11.08
CA LYS A 132 15.53 9.81 -10.88
C LYS A 132 14.33 10.73 -10.76
N HIS A 133 14.45 11.79 -9.96
CA HIS A 133 13.46 12.83 -9.87
C HIS A 133 13.10 13.35 -11.26
N LYS A 134 11.81 13.44 -11.54
CA LYS A 134 11.27 13.88 -12.84
C LYS A 134 11.62 13.00 -14.05
N SER A 135 12.11 11.78 -13.84
CA SER A 135 12.27 10.82 -14.95
C SER A 135 10.94 10.36 -15.53
N GLU A 136 9.87 10.45 -14.74
CA GLU A 136 8.48 10.28 -15.13
C GLU A 136 7.64 11.48 -14.63
N PRO A 137 6.49 11.80 -15.25
CA PRO A 137 5.72 13.00 -14.92
C PRO A 137 5.34 13.14 -13.44
N SER A 138 5.01 12.05 -12.78
CA SER A 138 4.54 12.09 -11.39
C SER A 138 5.44 11.35 -10.41
N ILE A 139 6.72 11.17 -10.73
CA ILE A 139 7.69 10.62 -9.78
C ILE A 139 8.34 11.75 -8.97
N SER A 140 8.21 11.70 -7.65
CA SER A 140 8.79 12.67 -6.73
C SER A 140 9.96 12.07 -5.95
N ASN A 141 10.83 12.93 -5.40
CA ASN A 141 11.87 12.50 -4.47
C ASN A 141 11.27 11.80 -3.23
N LYS A 142 10.11 12.25 -2.76
CA LYS A 142 9.42 11.67 -1.61
C LYS A 142 9.08 10.20 -1.87
N THR A 143 8.53 9.89 -3.04
CA THR A 143 8.24 8.50 -3.47
C THR A 143 9.51 7.68 -3.59
N ILE A 144 10.54 8.19 -4.24
CA ILE A 144 11.81 7.49 -4.41
C ILE A 144 12.42 7.15 -3.04
N PHE A 145 12.50 8.12 -2.14
CA PHE A 145 13.06 7.92 -0.80
C PHE A 145 12.24 6.96 0.05
N LYS A 146 10.91 6.99 -0.08
CA LYS A 146 10.05 6.03 0.62
C LYS A 146 10.33 4.58 0.19
N HIS A 147 10.54 4.35 -1.10
CA HIS A 147 10.91 3.02 -1.61
C HIS A 147 12.32 2.62 -1.20
N MET A 148 13.25 3.57 -1.11
CA MET A 148 14.58 3.33 -0.52
C MET A 148 14.45 2.93 0.95
N ASP A 149 13.56 3.57 1.71
CA ASP A 149 13.30 3.24 3.11
C ASP A 149 12.75 1.81 3.27
N ILE A 150 11.90 1.37 2.36
CA ILE A 150 11.42 -0.03 2.34
C ILE A 150 12.60 -0.99 2.19
N LEU A 151 13.49 -0.75 1.24
CA LEU A 151 14.67 -1.60 1.01
C LEU A 151 15.60 -1.60 2.23
N LEU A 152 15.86 -0.45 2.84
CA LEU A 152 16.68 -0.34 4.03
C LEU A 152 16.09 -1.14 5.20
N PHE A 153 14.77 -1.07 5.38
CA PHE A 153 14.07 -1.84 6.39
C PHE A 153 14.24 -3.35 6.16
N ILE A 154 14.06 -3.81 4.93
CA ILE A 154 14.20 -5.22 4.55
C ILE A 154 15.63 -5.69 4.78
N ASP A 155 16.63 -4.91 4.39
CA ASP A 155 18.04 -5.25 4.54
C ASP A 155 18.46 -5.38 6.01
N LYS A 156 17.89 -4.57 6.91
CA LYS A 156 18.16 -4.65 8.35
C LYS A 156 17.63 -5.92 9.02
N LEU A 157 16.67 -6.61 8.38
CA LEU A 157 16.10 -7.86 8.89
C LEU A 157 16.90 -9.10 8.45
N GLN A 158 17.84 -8.92 7.55
CA GLN A 158 18.77 -9.95 7.12
C GLN A 158 20.03 -9.89 8.01
#